data_f3468be379763abd4779ff3878998008
#
_entry.id   f3468be379763abd4779ff3878998008
#
_cell.length_a   1.000
_cell.length_b   1.000
_cell.length_c   1.000
_cell.angle_alpha   90.00
_cell.angle_beta   90.00
_cell.angle_gamma   90.00
#
_symmetry.space_group_name_H-M   'P 1'
#
loop_
_entity.id
_entity.type
_entity.pdbx_description
1 polymer ?
#
loop_
_entity_poly.entity_id
_entity_poly.type
_entity_poly.pdbx_seq_one_letter_code
_entity_poly.pdbx_strand_id
1 'polypeptide(L)'
;MYQADEKRYEEMKYNRCGASGLLLPAVSLGLWHNFGSNGNFDNMLDMCHTAFDHGITHFDLANNYGPVYGAAEENFGRILKKDLGVYRDELVISTKAGYDMWPGPYGNWGSKKYLVASLDQSLKRMGLDYVDIFYHHRPDPNTPLEETVRALDGIVKSGKALYVGISNYNKEQTIAAAELFKELGTPFIINQRKYSMFVRDIEKDGLKDYAAAHGIGIITFSPLAQGLLTDRYLHGIPEDSRVRTDGRFLKEAAIVEETLKKVRALNDLASQRGQTLAQMALSWILKDGDITSVLIGASKPSQILDNIGIVHATSFSNEERRKIEEILA
;
A
#
# COMPACT_ATOMS: atom_id res chain seq x y z
N MET A 1 19.74 -17.74 13.27
CA MET A 1 18.64 -18.04 12.33
C MET A 1 17.42 -17.37 12.91
N TYR A 2 16.71 -16.57 12.13
CA TYR A 2 15.48 -15.91 12.58
C TYR A 2 14.39 -16.95 12.87
N GLN A 3 13.67 -16.73 13.95
CA GLN A 3 12.47 -17.49 14.31
C GLN A 3 11.38 -16.47 14.62
N ALA A 4 10.27 -16.55 13.91
CA ALA A 4 9.15 -15.63 14.10
C ALA A 4 8.48 -15.83 15.45
N ASP A 5 7.95 -14.75 16.02
CA ASP A 5 7.20 -14.80 17.27
C ASP A 5 5.97 -15.70 17.11
N GLU A 6 5.80 -16.67 18.03
CA GLU A 6 4.66 -17.60 18.00
C GLU A 6 3.32 -16.89 18.21
N LYS A 7 3.32 -15.74 18.87
CA LYS A 7 2.14 -14.94 19.19
C LYS A 7 1.81 -13.87 18.14
N ARG A 8 2.56 -13.82 17.03
CA ARG A 8 2.45 -12.76 16.00
C ARG A 8 1.04 -12.47 15.49
N TYR A 9 0.12 -13.42 15.58
CA TYR A 9 -1.25 -13.28 15.10
C TYR A 9 -2.28 -12.84 16.17
N GLU A 10 -1.88 -12.75 17.45
CA GLU A 10 -2.84 -12.55 18.55
C GLU A 10 -3.45 -11.14 18.55
N GLU A 11 -2.71 -10.11 18.14
CA GLU A 11 -3.15 -8.72 18.24
C GLU A 11 -3.59 -8.13 16.90
N MET A 12 -3.05 -8.60 15.76
CA MET A 12 -3.39 -8.07 14.45
C MET A 12 -4.81 -8.45 14.03
N LYS A 13 -5.56 -7.46 13.53
CA LYS A 13 -6.86 -7.71 12.88
C LYS A 13 -6.65 -8.03 11.41
N TYR A 14 -7.37 -9.04 10.93
CA TYR A 14 -7.37 -9.44 9.53
C TYR A 14 -8.73 -9.20 8.91
N ASN A 15 -8.76 -8.43 7.83
CA ASN A 15 -9.97 -8.06 7.11
C ASN A 15 -10.05 -8.86 5.81
N ARG A 16 -11.26 -9.31 5.46
CA ARG A 16 -11.50 -10.00 4.19
C ARG A 16 -11.28 -9.03 3.03
N CYS A 17 -10.52 -9.46 2.03
CA CYS A 17 -10.28 -8.69 0.82
C CYS A 17 -11.47 -8.82 -0.14
N GLY A 18 -12.41 -7.88 -0.02
CA GLY A 18 -13.67 -7.93 -0.75
C GLY A 18 -14.46 -9.22 -0.49
N ALA A 19 -14.99 -9.84 -1.54
CA ALA A 19 -15.71 -11.11 -1.49
C ALA A 19 -14.80 -12.34 -1.63
N SER A 20 -13.46 -12.16 -1.67
CA SER A 20 -12.52 -13.28 -1.81
C SER A 20 -12.29 -14.03 -0.51
N GLY A 21 -11.63 -15.20 -0.59
CA GLY A 21 -11.18 -15.95 0.58
C GLY A 21 -9.95 -15.35 1.28
N LEU A 22 -9.25 -14.40 0.62
CA LEU A 22 -8.02 -13.83 1.15
C LEU A 22 -8.31 -12.87 2.31
N LEU A 23 -7.54 -12.97 3.38
CA LEU A 23 -7.49 -12.02 4.48
C LEU A 23 -6.22 -11.18 4.38
N LEU A 24 -6.34 -9.87 4.58
CA LEU A 24 -5.18 -8.99 4.72
C LEU A 24 -5.13 -8.40 6.13
N PRO A 25 -3.93 -8.18 6.69
CA PRO A 25 -3.81 -7.49 7.97
C PRO A 25 -4.35 -6.06 7.84
N ALA A 26 -4.91 -5.51 8.90
CA ALA A 26 -5.40 -4.13 8.93
C ALA A 26 -4.30 -3.12 8.57
N VAL A 27 -3.05 -3.45 8.89
CA VAL A 27 -1.84 -2.70 8.51
C VAL A 27 -0.95 -3.58 7.66
N SER A 28 -0.56 -3.12 6.46
CA SER A 28 0.36 -3.77 5.53
C SER A 28 1.64 -2.96 5.38
N LEU A 29 2.77 -3.59 5.07
CA LEU A 29 4.06 -2.91 4.88
C LEU A 29 4.38 -2.69 3.40
N GLY A 30 4.53 -1.43 3.00
CA GLY A 30 4.99 -1.02 1.68
C GLY A 30 6.50 -0.88 1.61
N LEU A 31 7.12 -1.56 0.66
CA LEU A 31 8.57 -1.64 0.50
C LEU A 31 9.08 -0.67 -0.58
N TRP A 32 8.67 0.59 -0.54
CA TRP A 32 9.03 1.54 -1.59
C TRP A 32 10.41 2.16 -1.38
N HIS A 33 10.52 3.34 -0.74
CA HIS A 33 11.76 4.15 -0.70
C HIS A 33 12.91 3.55 0.10
N ASN A 34 12.60 2.95 1.24
CA ASN A 34 13.60 2.53 2.22
C ASN A 34 14.18 1.13 1.92
N PHE A 35 13.74 0.51 0.83
CA PHE A 35 14.19 -0.79 0.37
C PHE A 35 15.03 -0.74 -0.92
N GLY A 36 15.52 0.46 -1.28
CA GLY A 36 16.37 0.66 -2.46
C GLY A 36 17.83 0.24 -2.26
N SER A 37 18.62 0.37 -3.33
CA SER A 37 20.05 -0.03 -3.35
C SER A 37 20.94 0.74 -2.38
N ASN A 38 20.55 1.96 -1.99
CA ASN A 38 21.30 2.81 -1.05
C ASN A 38 20.86 2.63 0.41
N GLY A 39 19.90 1.75 0.67
CA GLY A 39 19.39 1.51 2.02
C GLY A 39 20.28 0.56 2.82
N ASN A 40 20.21 0.68 4.15
CA ASN A 40 20.85 -0.28 5.05
C ASN A 40 20.08 -1.60 5.06
N PHE A 41 20.71 -2.68 4.61
CA PHE A 41 20.07 -4.00 4.51
C PHE A 41 19.66 -4.56 5.87
N ASP A 42 20.47 -4.37 6.91
CA ASP A 42 20.12 -4.87 8.25
C ASP A 42 18.87 -4.15 8.80
N ASN A 43 18.74 -2.84 8.58
CA ASN A 43 17.51 -2.12 8.92
C ASN A 43 16.29 -2.58 8.10
N MET A 44 16.46 -2.94 6.81
CA MET A 44 15.38 -3.53 6.01
C MET A 44 14.94 -4.87 6.59
N LEU A 45 15.90 -5.69 6.97
CA LEU A 45 15.68 -6.99 7.59
C LEU A 45 14.93 -6.84 8.91
N ASP A 46 15.41 -5.95 9.80
CA ASP A 46 14.78 -5.66 11.10
C ASP A 46 13.35 -5.14 10.93
N MET A 47 13.09 -4.29 9.94
CA MET A 47 11.74 -3.83 9.62
C MET A 47 10.82 -4.98 9.19
N CYS A 48 11.31 -5.91 8.35
CA CYS A 48 10.52 -7.06 7.91
C CYS A 48 10.27 -8.05 9.06
N HIS A 49 11.27 -8.32 9.89
CA HIS A 49 11.11 -9.16 11.08
C HIS A 49 10.10 -8.53 12.05
N THR A 50 10.27 -7.25 12.40
CA THR A 50 9.34 -6.53 13.28
C THR A 50 7.92 -6.55 12.73
N ALA A 51 7.74 -6.34 11.43
CA ALA A 51 6.43 -6.39 10.80
C ALA A 51 5.79 -7.78 10.94
N PHE A 52 6.51 -8.83 10.61
CA PHE A 52 6.01 -10.19 10.65
C PHE A 52 5.75 -10.67 12.09
N ASP A 53 6.65 -10.37 13.04
CA ASP A 53 6.49 -10.70 14.46
C ASP A 53 5.29 -10.03 15.13
N HIS A 54 4.71 -9.01 14.47
CA HIS A 54 3.50 -8.32 14.93
C HIS A 54 2.30 -8.50 13.99
N GLY A 55 2.31 -9.55 13.17
CA GLY A 55 1.16 -9.96 12.36
C GLY A 55 0.99 -9.22 11.04
N ILE A 56 1.93 -8.40 10.61
CA ILE A 56 1.92 -7.89 9.24
C ILE A 56 2.38 -9.01 8.31
N THR A 57 1.43 -9.66 7.66
CA THR A 57 1.69 -10.74 6.71
C THR A 57 1.80 -10.25 5.27
N HIS A 58 1.31 -9.03 4.97
CA HIS A 58 1.28 -8.48 3.63
C HIS A 58 2.43 -7.50 3.39
N PHE A 59 3.29 -7.84 2.41
CA PHE A 59 4.41 -7.04 1.90
C PHE A 59 4.11 -6.60 0.47
N ASP A 60 4.07 -5.28 0.27
CA ASP A 60 3.65 -4.69 -0.99
C ASP A 60 4.82 -4.04 -1.74
N LEU A 61 5.11 -4.53 -2.93
CA LEU A 61 6.18 -4.11 -3.81
C LEU A 61 5.66 -3.55 -5.14
N ALA A 62 6.57 -3.16 -6.01
CA ALA A 62 6.37 -2.95 -7.43
C ALA A 62 7.71 -3.12 -8.16
N ASN A 63 7.65 -3.46 -9.46
CA ASN A 63 8.84 -3.67 -10.28
C ASN A 63 9.79 -2.47 -10.31
N ASN A 64 9.26 -1.24 -10.21
CA ASN A 64 10.03 0.00 -10.25
C ASN A 64 10.36 0.58 -8.85
N TYR A 65 10.09 -0.15 -7.76
CA TYR A 65 10.36 0.33 -6.41
C TYR A 65 11.85 0.27 -6.06
N GLY A 66 12.24 1.22 -5.17
CA GLY A 66 13.61 1.52 -4.78
C GLY A 66 14.27 2.51 -5.73
N PRO A 67 15.21 3.36 -5.34
CA PRO A 67 16.31 3.72 -6.20
C PRO A 67 17.36 2.58 -6.13
N VAL A 68 17.76 1.91 -7.20
CA VAL A 68 17.34 1.85 -8.59
C VAL A 68 16.09 1.00 -8.78
N TYR A 69 15.41 1.09 -9.93
CA TYR A 69 14.25 0.24 -10.25
C TYR A 69 14.58 -1.25 -10.10
N GLY A 70 13.70 -1.96 -9.40
CA GLY A 70 13.90 -3.39 -9.08
C GLY A 70 14.61 -3.66 -7.76
N ALA A 71 15.33 -2.68 -7.18
CA ALA A 71 16.15 -2.91 -6.00
C ALA A 71 15.32 -3.31 -4.77
N ALA A 72 14.10 -2.84 -4.64
CA ALA A 72 13.22 -3.25 -3.54
C ALA A 72 12.88 -4.74 -3.61
N GLU A 73 12.56 -5.25 -4.80
CA GLU A 73 12.29 -6.68 -5.02
C GLU A 73 13.55 -7.53 -4.83
N GLU A 74 14.73 -7.05 -5.28
CA GLU A 74 16.00 -7.74 -5.04
C GLU A 74 16.34 -7.85 -3.55
N ASN A 75 16.20 -6.74 -2.80
CA ASN A 75 16.45 -6.75 -1.36
C ASN A 75 15.43 -7.61 -0.61
N PHE A 76 14.15 -7.57 -1.00
CA PHE A 76 13.15 -8.44 -0.39
C PHE A 76 13.41 -9.92 -0.73
N GLY A 77 13.84 -10.25 -1.94
CA GLY A 77 14.29 -11.59 -2.32
C GLY A 77 15.46 -12.10 -1.47
N ARG A 78 16.40 -11.21 -1.12
CA ARG A 78 17.49 -11.55 -0.18
C ARG A 78 16.99 -11.80 1.23
N ILE A 79 15.98 -11.03 1.70
CA ILE A 79 15.33 -11.22 3.01
C ILE A 79 14.56 -12.56 3.04
N LEU A 80 13.80 -12.86 1.98
CA LEU A 80 13.13 -14.16 1.84
C LEU A 80 14.14 -15.30 1.89
N LYS A 81 15.19 -15.25 1.10
CA LYS A 81 16.22 -16.29 1.07
C LYS A 81 16.93 -16.49 2.40
N LYS A 82 17.14 -15.40 3.15
CA LYS A 82 17.87 -15.43 4.43
C LYS A 82 17.00 -15.98 5.56
N ASP A 83 15.77 -15.48 5.69
CA ASP A 83 14.98 -15.69 6.92
C ASP A 83 13.49 -15.96 6.67
N LEU A 84 12.79 -15.16 5.81
CA LEU A 84 11.34 -15.23 5.70
C LEU A 84 10.81 -16.29 4.73
N GLY A 85 11.65 -16.88 3.90
CA GLY A 85 11.23 -17.87 2.90
C GLY A 85 10.61 -19.14 3.48
N VAL A 86 11.01 -19.53 4.70
CA VAL A 86 10.40 -20.67 5.41
C VAL A 86 8.95 -20.43 5.83
N TYR A 87 8.52 -19.16 5.82
CA TYR A 87 7.16 -18.72 6.13
C TYR A 87 6.38 -18.30 4.88
N ARG A 88 6.84 -18.68 3.66
CA ARG A 88 6.21 -18.23 2.38
C ARG A 88 4.70 -18.40 2.37
N ASP A 89 4.21 -19.49 2.90
CA ASP A 89 2.77 -19.83 2.90
C ASP A 89 1.96 -19.02 3.94
N GLU A 90 2.63 -18.32 4.84
CA GLU A 90 2.04 -17.41 5.81
C GLU A 90 2.09 -15.95 5.32
N LEU A 91 2.80 -15.67 4.22
CA LEU A 91 2.98 -14.34 3.66
C LEU A 91 2.06 -14.08 2.49
N VAL A 92 1.55 -12.86 2.40
CA VAL A 92 0.92 -12.31 1.20
C VAL A 92 1.93 -11.37 0.55
N ILE A 93 2.43 -11.73 -0.62
CA ILE A 93 3.41 -10.93 -1.35
C ILE A 93 2.73 -10.36 -2.58
N SER A 94 2.72 -9.04 -2.70
CA SER A 94 2.18 -8.35 -3.88
C SER A 94 3.25 -7.58 -4.62
N THR A 95 3.15 -7.54 -5.95
CA THR A 95 3.94 -6.65 -6.79
C THR A 95 3.11 -6.06 -7.93
N LYS A 96 3.66 -5.08 -8.63
CA LYS A 96 2.94 -4.26 -9.61
C LYS A 96 3.82 -3.94 -10.81
N ALA A 97 3.18 -3.71 -11.97
CA ALA A 97 3.80 -3.13 -13.14
C ALA A 97 2.88 -2.11 -13.80
N GLY A 98 3.43 -1.02 -14.36
CA GLY A 98 2.66 0.05 -15.01
C GLY A 98 3.42 1.37 -15.15
N TYR A 99 4.55 1.53 -14.47
CA TYR A 99 5.46 2.68 -14.61
C TYR A 99 6.73 2.29 -15.34
N ASP A 100 7.54 3.29 -15.70
CA ASP A 100 8.81 3.08 -16.39
C ASP A 100 9.70 2.07 -15.66
N MET A 101 10.24 1.11 -16.39
CA MET A 101 11.11 0.08 -15.87
C MET A 101 12.38 -0.11 -16.71
N TRP A 102 12.28 0.01 -18.05
CA TRP A 102 13.41 -0.02 -18.97
C TRP A 102 13.15 0.88 -20.17
N PRO A 103 14.20 1.33 -20.89
CA PRO A 103 14.06 2.22 -22.04
C PRO A 103 13.36 1.58 -23.24
N GLY A 104 12.79 2.43 -24.08
CA GLY A 104 12.12 2.04 -25.32
C GLY A 104 10.63 1.81 -25.16
N PRO A 105 9.94 1.36 -26.23
CA PRO A 105 8.46 1.37 -26.30
C PRO A 105 7.78 0.26 -25.51
N TYR A 106 8.53 -0.66 -24.88
CA TYR A 106 8.00 -1.85 -24.22
C TYR A 106 8.25 -1.87 -22.71
N GLY A 107 8.78 -0.78 -22.14
CA GLY A 107 9.20 -0.71 -20.75
C GLY A 107 8.25 0.04 -19.81
N ASN A 108 6.98 0.25 -20.21
CA ASN A 108 6.02 1.07 -19.47
C ASN A 108 4.58 0.67 -19.79
N TRP A 109 3.60 1.16 -18.98
CA TRP A 109 2.16 1.11 -19.17
C TRP A 109 1.52 -0.28 -18.99
N GLY A 110 0.50 -0.63 -19.83
CA GLY A 110 -0.40 -1.75 -19.58
C GLY A 110 -0.44 -2.81 -20.68
N SER A 111 0.46 -2.77 -21.68
CA SER A 111 0.47 -3.78 -22.74
C SER A 111 0.74 -5.18 -22.19
N LYS A 112 0.16 -6.20 -22.80
CA LYS A 112 0.41 -7.61 -22.46
C LYS A 112 1.91 -7.93 -22.46
N LYS A 113 2.66 -7.42 -23.45
CA LYS A 113 4.12 -7.64 -23.52
C LYS A 113 4.83 -7.10 -22.29
N TYR A 114 4.48 -5.89 -21.84
CA TYR A 114 5.10 -5.26 -20.67
C TYR A 114 4.73 -5.96 -19.37
N LEU A 115 3.45 -6.26 -19.16
CA LEU A 115 2.97 -6.87 -17.92
C LEU A 115 3.56 -8.26 -17.68
N VAL A 116 3.57 -9.12 -18.71
CA VAL A 116 4.14 -10.48 -18.61
C VAL A 116 5.65 -10.42 -18.35
N ALA A 117 6.38 -9.63 -19.13
CA ALA A 117 7.84 -9.49 -18.93
C ALA A 117 8.19 -8.90 -17.56
N SER A 118 7.39 -7.94 -17.08
CA SER A 118 7.58 -7.31 -15.76
C SER A 118 7.42 -8.32 -14.62
N LEU A 119 6.35 -9.13 -14.66
CA LEU A 119 6.15 -10.15 -13.62
C LEU A 119 7.25 -11.21 -13.64
N ASP A 120 7.67 -11.68 -14.81
CA ASP A 120 8.76 -12.65 -14.93
C ASP A 120 10.06 -12.12 -14.32
N GLN A 121 10.37 -10.83 -14.56
CA GLN A 121 11.52 -10.17 -13.95
C GLN A 121 11.35 -10.00 -12.43
N SER A 122 10.16 -9.65 -11.95
CA SER A 122 9.85 -9.49 -10.53
C SER A 122 10.02 -10.81 -9.77
N LEU A 123 9.46 -11.90 -10.30
CA LEU A 123 9.62 -13.24 -9.73
C LEU A 123 11.09 -13.65 -9.63
N LYS A 124 11.87 -13.38 -10.70
CA LYS A 124 13.30 -13.67 -10.71
C LYS A 124 14.07 -12.86 -9.67
N ARG A 125 13.76 -11.55 -9.49
CA ARG A 125 14.40 -10.71 -8.47
C ARG A 125 14.10 -11.19 -7.06
N MET A 126 12.86 -11.57 -6.80
CA MET A 126 12.42 -12.04 -5.49
C MET A 126 12.77 -13.52 -5.22
N GLY A 127 13.12 -14.30 -6.26
CA GLY A 127 13.35 -15.74 -6.13
C GLY A 127 12.09 -16.53 -5.82
N LEU A 128 10.95 -16.13 -6.41
CA LEU A 128 9.63 -16.70 -6.20
C LEU A 128 9.11 -17.36 -7.49
N ASP A 129 8.30 -18.40 -7.34
CA ASP A 129 7.55 -19.03 -8.44
C ASP A 129 6.25 -18.27 -8.75
N TYR A 130 5.64 -17.64 -7.73
CA TYR A 130 4.42 -16.85 -7.86
C TYR A 130 4.36 -15.73 -6.81
N VAL A 131 3.52 -14.73 -7.09
CA VAL A 131 3.07 -13.74 -6.11
C VAL A 131 1.61 -13.98 -5.74
N ASP A 132 1.19 -13.53 -4.56
CA ASP A 132 -0.21 -13.68 -4.15
C ASP A 132 -1.10 -12.71 -4.91
N ILE A 133 -0.69 -11.45 -5.06
CA ILE A 133 -1.44 -10.44 -5.81
C ILE A 133 -0.53 -9.76 -6.83
N PHE A 134 -0.94 -9.73 -8.09
CA PHE A 134 -0.28 -8.93 -9.12
C PHE A 134 -1.17 -7.77 -9.54
N TYR A 135 -0.65 -6.54 -9.49
CA TYR A 135 -1.40 -5.33 -9.82
C TYR A 135 -1.00 -4.74 -11.17
N HIS A 136 -1.99 -4.28 -11.95
CA HIS A 136 -1.74 -3.20 -12.90
C HIS A 136 -1.64 -1.87 -12.16
N HIS A 137 -0.46 -1.22 -12.22
CA HIS A 137 -0.08 -0.15 -11.30
C HIS A 137 -0.82 1.18 -11.55
N ARG A 138 -1.24 1.43 -12.78
CA ARG A 138 -2.04 2.60 -13.20
C ARG A 138 -2.77 2.36 -14.51
N PRO A 139 -3.92 3.04 -14.76
CA PRO A 139 -4.58 2.98 -16.05
C PRO A 139 -3.65 3.40 -17.19
N ASP A 140 -3.68 2.67 -18.29
CA ASP A 140 -2.97 3.02 -19.53
C ASP A 140 -3.94 3.74 -20.47
N PRO A 141 -3.68 5.00 -20.87
CA PRO A 141 -4.55 5.75 -21.74
C PRO A 141 -4.53 5.30 -23.22
N ASN A 142 -3.53 4.49 -23.60
CA ASN A 142 -3.27 4.13 -24.99
C ASN A 142 -3.46 2.64 -25.29
N THR A 143 -3.49 1.78 -24.27
CA THR A 143 -3.75 0.34 -24.43
C THR A 143 -5.22 0.07 -24.14
N PRO A 144 -5.94 -0.66 -25.01
CA PRO A 144 -7.31 -1.09 -24.70
C PRO A 144 -7.35 -1.84 -23.37
N LEU A 145 -8.33 -1.52 -22.54
CA LEU A 145 -8.47 -2.14 -21.21
C LEU A 145 -8.57 -3.67 -21.29
N GLU A 146 -9.23 -4.17 -22.34
CA GLU A 146 -9.38 -5.59 -22.62
C GLU A 146 -8.04 -6.30 -22.80
N GLU A 147 -7.04 -5.66 -23.42
CA GLU A 147 -5.69 -6.24 -23.57
C GLU A 147 -5.03 -6.39 -22.20
N THR A 148 -5.08 -5.32 -21.39
CA THR A 148 -4.54 -5.32 -20.04
C THR A 148 -5.21 -6.38 -19.16
N VAL A 149 -6.54 -6.46 -19.17
CA VAL A 149 -7.30 -7.44 -18.39
C VAL A 149 -7.01 -8.86 -18.84
N ARG A 150 -6.95 -9.14 -20.16
CA ARG A 150 -6.57 -10.45 -20.69
C ARG A 150 -5.13 -10.83 -20.40
N ALA A 151 -4.23 -9.85 -20.28
CA ALA A 151 -2.86 -10.11 -19.85
C ALA A 151 -2.81 -10.58 -18.39
N LEU A 152 -3.55 -9.91 -17.50
CA LEU A 152 -3.66 -10.27 -16.09
C LEU A 152 -4.36 -11.64 -15.92
N ASP A 153 -5.42 -11.91 -16.66
CA ASP A 153 -6.06 -13.22 -16.71
C ASP A 153 -5.09 -14.34 -17.11
N GLY A 154 -4.31 -14.12 -18.17
CA GLY A 154 -3.28 -15.07 -18.61
C GLY A 154 -2.19 -15.30 -17.56
N ILE A 155 -1.81 -14.27 -16.80
CA ILE A 155 -0.86 -14.38 -15.70
C ILE A 155 -1.42 -15.29 -14.59
N VAL A 156 -2.67 -15.11 -14.18
CA VAL A 156 -3.30 -15.99 -13.18
C VAL A 156 -3.39 -17.43 -13.71
N LYS A 157 -3.86 -17.62 -14.93
CA LYS A 157 -3.97 -18.96 -15.56
C LYS A 157 -2.63 -19.67 -15.70
N SER A 158 -1.52 -18.92 -15.78
CA SER A 158 -0.16 -19.47 -15.80
C SER A 158 0.37 -19.87 -14.41
N GLY A 159 -0.37 -19.58 -13.34
CA GLY A 159 0.04 -19.85 -11.96
C GLY A 159 1.06 -18.88 -11.37
N LYS A 160 1.39 -17.77 -12.08
CA LYS A 160 2.38 -16.79 -11.62
C LYS A 160 1.82 -15.73 -10.68
N ALA A 161 0.50 -15.64 -10.56
CA ALA A 161 -0.20 -14.87 -9.53
C ALA A 161 -1.48 -15.62 -9.12
N LEU A 162 -1.84 -15.56 -7.83
CA LEU A 162 -3.07 -16.18 -7.34
C LEU A 162 -4.27 -15.27 -7.58
N TYR A 163 -4.09 -13.98 -7.39
CA TYR A 163 -5.10 -12.94 -7.53
C TYR A 163 -4.58 -11.78 -8.36
N VAL A 164 -5.49 -11.01 -8.91
CA VAL A 164 -5.17 -9.74 -9.57
C VAL A 164 -5.78 -8.56 -8.84
N GLY A 165 -5.09 -7.44 -8.92
CA GLY A 165 -5.52 -6.13 -8.47
C GLY A 165 -5.29 -5.06 -9.53
N ILE A 166 -5.88 -3.91 -9.30
CA ILE A 166 -5.63 -2.68 -10.05
C ILE A 166 -5.19 -1.58 -9.08
N SER A 167 -4.52 -0.56 -9.57
CA SER A 167 -4.11 0.58 -8.75
C SER A 167 -4.33 1.89 -9.50
N ASN A 168 -4.72 2.94 -8.78
CA ASN A 168 -5.02 4.27 -9.34
C ASN A 168 -6.21 4.35 -10.33
N TYR A 169 -7.02 3.31 -10.44
CA TYR A 169 -8.24 3.32 -11.21
C TYR A 169 -9.34 4.08 -10.44
N ASN A 170 -10.02 5.02 -11.10
CA ASN A 170 -11.21 5.68 -10.54
C ASN A 170 -12.42 4.73 -10.56
N LYS A 171 -13.60 5.22 -10.14
CA LYS A 171 -14.80 4.39 -10.06
C LYS A 171 -15.19 3.80 -11.42
N GLU A 172 -15.29 4.63 -12.46
CA GLU A 172 -15.71 4.22 -13.80
C GLU A 172 -14.75 3.19 -14.40
N GLN A 173 -13.46 3.42 -14.26
CA GLN A 173 -12.42 2.50 -14.71
C GLN A 173 -12.44 1.18 -13.94
N THR A 174 -12.74 1.24 -12.62
CA THR A 174 -12.87 0.05 -11.78
C THR A 174 -14.09 -0.78 -12.20
N ILE A 175 -15.22 -0.14 -12.50
CA ILE A 175 -16.43 -0.81 -13.01
C ILE A 175 -16.09 -1.56 -14.31
N ALA A 176 -15.53 -0.86 -15.29
CA ALA A 176 -15.18 -1.45 -16.57
C ALA A 176 -14.20 -2.64 -16.45
N ALA A 177 -13.19 -2.51 -15.60
CA ALA A 177 -12.24 -3.60 -15.35
C ALA A 177 -12.92 -4.80 -14.64
N ALA A 178 -13.77 -4.54 -13.64
CA ALA A 178 -14.46 -5.59 -12.89
C ALA A 178 -15.41 -6.40 -13.77
N GLU A 179 -16.12 -5.76 -14.70
CA GLU A 179 -16.97 -6.44 -15.67
C GLU A 179 -16.18 -7.39 -16.55
N LEU A 180 -15.06 -6.94 -17.12
CA LEU A 180 -14.18 -7.76 -17.95
C LEU A 180 -13.56 -8.93 -17.17
N PHE A 181 -13.08 -8.70 -15.93
CA PHE A 181 -12.58 -9.78 -15.09
C PHE A 181 -13.66 -10.81 -14.75
N LYS A 182 -14.88 -10.35 -14.49
CA LYS A 182 -16.02 -11.23 -14.22
C LYS A 182 -16.36 -12.11 -15.42
N GLU A 183 -16.38 -11.55 -16.64
CA GLU A 183 -16.60 -12.31 -17.88
C GLU A 183 -15.54 -13.40 -18.08
N LEU A 184 -14.28 -13.15 -17.71
CA LEU A 184 -13.17 -14.10 -17.84
C LEU A 184 -13.09 -15.10 -16.69
N GLY A 185 -13.84 -14.89 -15.60
CA GLY A 185 -13.73 -15.67 -14.37
C GLY A 185 -12.42 -15.43 -13.62
N THR A 186 -11.75 -14.29 -13.87
CA THR A 186 -10.47 -13.96 -13.24
C THR A 186 -10.69 -13.48 -11.80
N PRO A 187 -9.91 -13.95 -10.80
CA PRO A 187 -10.03 -13.55 -9.40
C PRO A 187 -9.49 -12.12 -9.17
N PHE A 188 -10.25 -11.12 -9.59
CA PHE A 188 -10.02 -9.71 -9.31
C PHE A 188 -10.58 -9.36 -7.94
N ILE A 189 -9.73 -8.92 -7.00
CA ILE A 189 -10.12 -8.79 -5.59
C ILE A 189 -9.92 -7.41 -4.98
N ILE A 190 -9.10 -6.53 -5.60
CA ILE A 190 -8.64 -5.33 -4.88
C ILE A 190 -8.26 -4.18 -5.82
N ASN A 191 -8.54 -2.94 -5.36
CA ASN A 191 -8.01 -1.71 -5.96
C ASN A 191 -7.13 -0.99 -4.92
N GLN A 192 -5.88 -0.68 -5.29
CA GLN A 192 -4.97 0.09 -4.44
C GLN A 192 -5.05 1.58 -4.79
N ARG A 193 -5.46 2.42 -3.83
CA ARG A 193 -5.75 3.84 -4.03
C ARG A 193 -5.03 4.74 -3.04
N LYS A 194 -4.70 5.96 -3.50
CA LYS A 194 -4.27 7.03 -2.59
C LYS A 194 -5.45 7.47 -1.74
N TYR A 195 -5.31 7.40 -0.42
CA TYR A 195 -6.34 7.84 0.50
C TYR A 195 -5.74 8.26 1.85
N SER A 196 -6.14 9.40 2.34
CA SER A 196 -5.76 9.97 3.64
C SER A 196 -6.78 11.02 4.05
N MET A 197 -6.67 11.57 5.25
CA MET A 197 -7.51 12.70 5.69
C MET A 197 -7.46 13.89 4.72
N PHE A 198 -6.33 14.12 4.02
CA PHE A 198 -6.15 15.21 3.05
C PHE A 198 -6.48 14.84 1.59
N VAL A 199 -6.54 13.56 1.25
CA VAL A 199 -6.84 13.07 -0.12
C VAL A 199 -8.00 12.10 -0.05
N ARG A 200 -9.18 12.56 -0.47
CA ARG A 200 -10.46 11.86 -0.29
C ARG A 200 -11.18 11.59 -1.62
N ASP A 201 -10.43 11.45 -2.70
CA ASP A 201 -11.01 11.30 -4.04
C ASP A 201 -11.90 10.06 -4.17
N ILE A 202 -11.54 8.95 -3.50
CA ILE A 202 -12.33 7.70 -3.51
C ILE A 202 -13.69 7.81 -2.80
N GLU A 203 -13.88 8.80 -1.93
CA GLU A 203 -15.18 9.12 -1.37
C GLU A 203 -15.98 9.99 -2.35
N LYS A 204 -15.33 11.01 -2.94
CA LYS A 204 -15.96 11.99 -3.82
C LYS A 204 -16.46 11.38 -5.13
N ASP A 205 -15.70 10.45 -5.72
CA ASP A 205 -16.08 9.73 -6.95
C ASP A 205 -17.01 8.53 -6.65
N GLY A 206 -17.21 8.18 -5.38
CA GLY A 206 -18.05 7.07 -4.93
C GLY A 206 -17.44 5.69 -5.18
N LEU A 207 -16.10 5.61 -5.41
CA LEU A 207 -15.41 4.33 -5.56
C LEU A 207 -15.47 3.49 -4.28
N LYS A 208 -15.35 4.13 -3.12
CA LYS A 208 -15.37 3.45 -1.81
C LYS A 208 -16.67 2.68 -1.62
N ASP A 209 -17.81 3.34 -1.84
CA ASP A 209 -19.13 2.73 -1.70
C ASP A 209 -19.38 1.64 -2.75
N TYR A 210 -18.96 1.91 -4.00
CA TYR A 210 -19.07 0.92 -5.07
C TYR A 210 -18.27 -0.35 -4.76
N ALA A 211 -17.04 -0.23 -4.31
CA ALA A 211 -16.18 -1.36 -4.00
C ALA A 211 -16.74 -2.21 -2.85
N ALA A 212 -17.22 -1.56 -1.77
CA ALA A 212 -17.88 -2.24 -0.65
C ALA A 212 -19.12 -3.01 -1.11
N ALA A 213 -19.99 -2.40 -1.94
CA ALA A 213 -21.19 -3.02 -2.45
C ALA A 213 -20.96 -4.19 -3.42
N HIS A 214 -19.79 -4.22 -4.10
CA HIS A 214 -19.48 -5.21 -5.14
C HIS A 214 -18.39 -6.21 -4.73
N GLY A 215 -18.01 -6.23 -3.44
CA GLY A 215 -17.05 -7.19 -2.92
C GLY A 215 -15.63 -7.00 -3.47
N ILE A 216 -15.22 -5.75 -3.75
CA ILE A 216 -13.87 -5.39 -4.15
C ILE A 216 -13.17 -4.78 -2.93
N GLY A 217 -12.02 -5.31 -2.52
CA GLY A 217 -11.21 -4.74 -1.46
C GLY A 217 -10.59 -3.40 -1.87
N ILE A 218 -10.36 -2.52 -0.91
CA ILE A 218 -9.54 -1.32 -1.09
C ILE A 218 -8.38 -1.37 -0.11
N ILE A 219 -7.15 -1.24 -0.65
CA ILE A 219 -5.96 -0.96 0.15
C ILE A 219 -5.45 0.43 -0.17
N THR A 220 -5.00 1.16 0.86
CA THR A 220 -4.67 2.59 0.68
C THR A 220 -3.19 2.85 0.85
N PHE A 221 -2.60 3.59 -0.11
CA PHE A 221 -1.24 4.07 -0.03
C PHE A 221 -1.15 5.56 0.33
N SER A 222 0.01 6.00 0.82
CA SER A 222 0.25 7.35 1.34
C SER A 222 -0.74 7.81 2.42
N PRO A 223 -1.09 6.94 3.39
CA PRO A 223 -2.12 7.23 4.39
C PRO A 223 -1.75 8.42 5.30
N LEU A 224 -0.46 8.68 5.47
CA LEU A 224 0.07 9.80 6.26
C LEU A 224 0.44 11.03 5.40
N ALA A 225 -0.08 11.14 4.17
CA ALA A 225 0.15 12.26 3.26
C ALA A 225 1.65 12.64 3.15
N GLN A 226 2.52 11.66 2.91
CA GLN A 226 3.99 11.82 2.83
C GLN A 226 4.64 12.32 4.14
N GLY A 227 3.99 12.09 5.28
CA GLY A 227 4.45 12.51 6.60
C GLY A 227 3.83 13.80 7.13
N LEU A 228 2.98 14.49 6.35
CA LEU A 228 2.24 15.68 6.82
C LEU A 228 1.29 15.36 7.98
N LEU A 229 0.71 14.16 8.01
CA LEU A 229 -0.16 13.69 9.09
C LEU A 229 0.66 13.00 10.20
N THR A 230 1.77 13.65 10.59
CA THR A 230 2.61 13.30 11.74
C THR A 230 3.03 14.59 12.45
N ASP A 231 3.66 14.46 13.59
CA ASP A 231 4.23 15.59 14.34
C ASP A 231 5.49 16.20 13.68
N ARG A 232 6.02 15.52 12.65
CA ARG A 232 7.33 15.82 12.02
C ARG A 232 7.47 17.26 11.51
N TYR A 233 6.37 17.87 11.03
CA TYR A 233 6.37 19.21 10.44
C TYR A 233 5.81 20.31 11.36
N LEU A 234 5.39 19.98 12.58
CA LEU A 234 4.81 20.94 13.52
C LEU A 234 5.76 22.07 13.90
N HIS A 235 7.07 21.79 13.94
CA HIS A 235 8.12 22.73 14.37
C HIS A 235 9.06 23.16 13.24
N GLY A 236 8.66 22.98 11.98
CA GLY A 236 9.44 23.32 10.79
C GLY A 236 9.71 22.12 9.89
N ILE A 237 10.51 22.32 8.83
CA ILE A 237 10.87 21.27 7.87
C ILE A 237 12.19 20.63 8.31
N PRO A 238 12.20 19.36 8.78
CA PRO A 238 13.43 18.68 9.17
C PRO A 238 14.38 18.50 7.98
N GLU A 239 15.70 18.54 8.22
CA GLU A 239 16.71 18.38 7.17
C GLU A 239 16.66 17.01 6.49
N ASP A 240 16.33 15.95 7.24
CA ASP A 240 16.15 14.58 6.76
C ASP A 240 14.75 14.32 6.19
N SER A 241 13.92 15.36 6.04
CA SER A 241 12.56 15.21 5.49
C SER A 241 12.58 14.90 3.99
N ARG A 242 11.52 14.23 3.52
CA ARG A 242 11.33 13.97 2.07
C ARG A 242 11.27 15.23 1.23
N VAL A 243 10.86 16.36 1.77
CA VAL A 243 10.86 17.66 1.10
C VAL A 243 12.28 18.05 0.69
N ARG A 244 13.26 17.78 1.57
CA ARG A 244 14.67 18.14 1.32
C ARG A 244 15.45 17.05 0.61
N THR A 245 15.12 15.77 0.85
CA THR A 245 15.87 14.62 0.32
C THR A 245 15.29 14.08 -0.98
N ASP A 246 13.97 14.18 -1.20
CA ASP A 246 13.25 13.72 -2.40
C ASP A 246 12.02 14.58 -2.68
N GLY A 247 12.21 15.77 -3.20
CA GLY A 247 11.14 16.74 -3.49
C GLY A 247 10.16 16.35 -4.60
N ARG A 248 10.22 15.11 -5.14
CA ARG A 248 9.33 14.66 -6.21
C ARG A 248 7.88 14.51 -5.77
N PHE A 249 7.65 14.08 -4.53
CA PHE A 249 6.31 13.67 -4.06
C PHE A 249 5.73 14.59 -3.00
N LEU A 250 6.56 15.24 -2.18
CA LEU A 250 6.16 16.29 -1.24
C LEU A 250 6.99 17.53 -1.52
N LYS A 251 6.36 18.58 -2.01
CA LYS A 251 7.00 19.86 -2.29
C LYS A 251 6.84 20.80 -1.09
N GLU A 252 7.82 21.68 -0.88
CA GLU A 252 7.76 22.71 0.17
C GLU A 252 6.49 23.57 0.05
N ALA A 253 6.02 23.83 -1.16
CA ALA A 253 4.78 24.53 -1.43
C ALA A 253 3.51 23.86 -0.87
N ALA A 254 3.56 22.58 -0.48
CA ALA A 254 2.45 21.90 0.20
C ALA A 254 2.46 22.12 1.72
N ILE A 255 3.57 22.65 2.27
CA ILE A 255 3.74 22.94 3.70
C ILE A 255 3.45 24.42 3.94
N VAL A 256 2.25 24.84 3.58
CA VAL A 256 1.77 26.20 3.80
C VAL A 256 1.13 26.33 5.18
N GLU A 257 1.08 27.54 5.73
CA GLU A 257 0.55 27.80 7.07
C GLU A 257 -0.89 27.29 7.25
N GLU A 258 -1.71 27.35 6.20
CA GLU A 258 -3.06 26.80 6.22
C GLU A 258 -3.06 25.27 6.48
N THR A 259 -2.21 24.53 5.77
CA THR A 259 -2.03 23.09 5.99
C THR A 259 -1.52 22.81 7.41
N LEU A 260 -0.55 23.58 7.88
CA LEU A 260 0.01 23.43 9.23
C LEU A 260 -1.01 23.73 10.33
N LYS A 261 -1.93 24.69 10.12
CA LYS A 261 -3.05 24.93 11.05
C LYS A 261 -3.94 23.70 11.17
N LYS A 262 -4.32 23.08 10.04
CA LYS A 262 -5.09 21.83 10.02
C LYS A 262 -4.33 20.70 10.73
N VAL A 263 -3.04 20.54 10.45
CA VAL A 263 -2.17 19.53 11.10
C VAL A 263 -2.12 19.73 12.62
N ARG A 264 -1.92 20.95 13.10
CA ARG A 264 -1.91 21.28 14.54
C ARG A 264 -3.25 20.93 15.20
N ALA A 265 -4.36 21.35 14.61
CA ALA A 265 -5.69 21.07 15.14
C ALA A 265 -6.01 19.58 15.18
N LEU A 266 -5.60 18.82 14.14
CA LEU A 266 -5.71 17.35 14.12
C LEU A 266 -4.81 16.70 15.18
N ASN A 267 -3.60 17.23 15.41
CA ASN A 267 -2.69 16.73 16.43
C ASN A 267 -3.25 16.93 17.86
N ASP A 268 -3.87 18.08 18.11
CA ASP A 268 -4.54 18.34 19.39
C ASP A 268 -5.70 17.37 19.64
N LEU A 269 -6.48 17.07 18.60
CA LEU A 269 -7.55 16.08 18.67
C LEU A 269 -6.99 14.67 18.88
N ALA A 270 -5.91 14.29 18.20
CA ALA A 270 -5.24 13.01 18.40
C ALA A 270 -4.75 12.85 19.84
N SER A 271 -4.14 13.91 20.42
CA SER A 271 -3.70 13.92 21.80
C SER A 271 -4.85 13.72 22.81
N GLN A 272 -6.03 14.31 22.55
CA GLN A 272 -7.24 14.09 23.36
C GLN A 272 -7.71 12.64 23.29
N ARG A 273 -7.43 11.94 22.20
CA ARG A 273 -7.73 10.51 22.01
C ARG A 273 -6.67 9.58 22.63
N GLY A 274 -5.58 10.11 23.18
CA GLY A 274 -4.42 9.33 23.63
C GLY A 274 -3.64 8.68 22.47
N GLN A 275 -3.71 9.25 21.27
CA GLN A 275 -3.04 8.76 20.06
C GLN A 275 -2.01 9.78 19.56
N THR A 276 -0.99 9.32 18.83
CA THR A 276 -0.22 10.20 17.96
C THR A 276 -1.10 10.63 16.76
N LEU A 277 -0.73 11.75 16.10
CA LEU A 277 -1.42 12.17 14.89
C LEU A 277 -1.37 11.08 13.80
N ALA A 278 -0.23 10.40 13.66
CA ALA A 278 -0.08 9.28 12.73
C ALA A 278 -1.07 8.14 13.04
N GLN A 279 -1.17 7.75 14.31
CA GLN A 279 -2.11 6.72 14.74
C GLN A 279 -3.56 7.12 14.48
N MET A 280 -3.96 8.35 14.82
CA MET A 280 -5.31 8.83 14.55
C MET A 280 -5.60 8.86 13.04
N ALA A 281 -4.67 9.32 12.22
CA ALA A 281 -4.86 9.38 10.77
C ALA A 281 -5.02 7.98 10.14
N LEU A 282 -4.24 7.00 10.57
CA LEU A 282 -4.38 5.61 10.13
C LEU A 282 -5.68 4.98 10.64
N SER A 283 -6.04 5.20 11.91
CA SER A 283 -7.31 4.74 12.50
C SER A 283 -8.52 5.30 11.74
N TRP A 284 -8.44 6.59 11.36
CA TRP A 284 -9.51 7.26 10.61
C TRP A 284 -9.77 6.62 9.25
N ILE A 285 -8.75 6.13 8.57
CA ILE A 285 -8.90 5.42 7.29
C ILE A 285 -9.72 4.13 7.47
N LEU A 286 -9.51 3.43 8.57
CA LEU A 286 -10.18 2.14 8.86
C LEU A 286 -11.52 2.27 9.58
N LYS A 287 -11.98 3.49 9.88
CA LYS A 287 -13.12 3.79 10.77
C LYS A 287 -14.46 3.16 10.39
N ASP A 288 -14.69 2.94 9.10
CA ASP A 288 -16.00 2.47 8.58
C ASP A 288 -15.98 0.97 8.19
N GLY A 289 -14.80 0.33 8.19
CA GLY A 289 -14.63 -1.06 7.78
C GLY A 289 -14.62 -1.31 6.26
N ASP A 290 -14.75 -0.25 5.44
CA ASP A 290 -14.77 -0.35 3.97
C ASP A 290 -13.37 -0.41 3.35
N ILE A 291 -12.35 -0.08 4.12
CA ILE A 291 -10.94 -0.20 3.73
C ILE A 291 -10.38 -1.49 4.29
N THR A 292 -9.89 -2.35 3.42
CA THR A 292 -9.35 -3.66 3.78
C THR A 292 -8.05 -3.53 4.59
N SER A 293 -7.14 -2.66 4.15
CA SER A 293 -5.83 -2.49 4.79
C SER A 293 -5.26 -1.10 4.53
N VAL A 294 -4.48 -0.59 5.45
CA VAL A 294 -3.66 0.61 5.24
C VAL A 294 -2.21 0.21 4.97
N LEU A 295 -1.64 0.72 3.89
CA LEU A 295 -0.27 0.44 3.50
C LEU A 295 0.66 1.50 4.09
N ILE A 296 1.42 1.12 5.11
CA ILE A 296 2.39 2.00 5.75
C ILE A 296 3.76 1.86 5.09
N GLY A 297 4.51 2.96 5.06
CA GLY A 297 5.95 2.97 4.81
C GLY A 297 6.68 3.31 6.11
N ALA A 298 7.78 2.65 6.36
CA ALA A 298 8.62 2.90 7.53
C ALA A 298 10.09 3.06 7.13
N SER A 299 10.86 3.80 7.93
CA SER A 299 12.31 3.94 7.80
C SER A 299 13.07 3.26 8.96
N LYS A 300 12.35 2.80 9.97
CA LYS A 300 12.88 2.07 11.14
C LYS A 300 11.78 1.24 11.81
N PRO A 301 12.15 0.16 12.53
CA PRO A 301 11.20 -0.74 13.20
C PRO A 301 10.23 -0.04 14.16
N SER A 302 10.70 0.96 14.92
CA SER A 302 9.86 1.67 15.89
C SER A 302 8.64 2.38 15.27
N GLN A 303 8.72 2.81 13.99
CA GLN A 303 7.57 3.37 13.29
C GLN A 303 6.53 2.31 12.94
N ILE A 304 6.95 1.08 12.68
CA ILE A 304 6.04 -0.05 12.45
C ILE A 304 5.27 -0.34 13.73
N LEU A 305 5.98 -0.43 14.87
CA LEU A 305 5.36 -0.66 16.18
C LEU A 305 4.37 0.44 16.55
N ASP A 306 4.72 1.71 16.34
CA ASP A 306 3.81 2.82 16.58
C ASP A 306 2.54 2.72 15.73
N ASN A 307 2.69 2.42 14.45
CA ASN A 307 1.57 2.32 13.52
C ASN A 307 0.66 1.11 13.77
N ILE A 308 1.19 -0.02 14.24
CA ILE A 308 0.37 -1.20 14.59
C ILE A 308 -0.56 -0.92 15.75
N GLY A 309 -0.20 -0.03 16.67
CA GLY A 309 -1.03 0.35 17.82
C GLY A 309 -2.44 0.84 17.47
N ILE A 310 -2.74 1.06 16.18
CA ILE A 310 -4.08 1.49 15.73
C ILE A 310 -5.12 0.39 15.72
N VAL A 311 -4.74 -0.88 15.68
CA VAL A 311 -5.67 -2.00 15.37
C VAL A 311 -6.84 -2.13 16.34
N HIS A 312 -6.72 -1.59 17.55
CA HIS A 312 -7.77 -1.57 18.57
C HIS A 312 -8.43 -0.19 18.76
N ALA A 313 -8.07 0.81 17.98
CA ALA A 313 -8.47 2.21 18.18
C ALA A 313 -9.11 2.86 16.93
N THR A 314 -9.80 2.08 16.10
CA THR A 314 -10.41 2.54 14.84
C THR A 314 -11.79 3.17 15.00
N SER A 315 -12.38 3.17 16.21
CA SER A 315 -13.68 3.80 16.45
C SER A 315 -13.57 5.31 16.64
N PHE A 316 -14.54 6.05 16.11
CA PHE A 316 -14.66 7.50 16.26
C PHE A 316 -16.10 7.85 16.67
N SER A 317 -16.24 8.70 17.68
CA SER A 317 -17.54 9.26 18.05
C SER A 317 -18.06 10.22 16.97
N ASN A 318 -19.35 10.49 16.94
CA ASN A 318 -19.94 11.45 16.02
C ASN A 318 -19.34 12.86 16.21
N GLU A 319 -19.01 13.23 17.45
CA GLU A 319 -18.37 14.53 17.75
C GLU A 319 -16.96 14.62 17.17
N GLU A 320 -16.15 13.57 17.32
CA GLU A 320 -14.80 13.53 16.74
C GLU A 320 -14.85 13.58 15.20
N ARG A 321 -15.77 12.81 14.58
CA ARG A 321 -15.99 12.85 13.13
C ARG A 321 -16.34 14.26 12.66
N ARG A 322 -17.28 14.93 13.34
CA ARG A 322 -17.66 16.32 13.03
C ARG A 322 -16.48 17.28 13.17
N LYS A 323 -15.71 17.21 14.26
CA LYS A 323 -14.52 18.05 14.46
C LYS A 323 -13.48 17.83 13.37
N ILE A 324 -13.24 16.58 12.95
CA ILE A 324 -12.32 16.26 11.85
C ILE A 324 -12.79 16.93 10.55
N GLU A 325 -14.09 16.80 10.21
CA GLU A 325 -14.63 17.42 8.99
C GLU A 325 -14.52 18.96 9.04
N GLU A 326 -14.78 19.59 10.19
CA GLU A 326 -14.63 21.04 10.37
C GLU A 326 -13.18 21.50 10.21
N ILE A 327 -12.20 20.73 10.70
CA ILE A 327 -10.78 21.05 10.54
C ILE A 327 -10.35 20.89 9.08
N LEU A 328 -10.89 19.90 8.39
CA LEU A 328 -10.51 19.57 7.00
C LEU A 328 -11.18 20.47 5.96
N ALA A 329 -12.34 21.07 6.28
CA ALA A 329 -13.02 22.02 5.40
C ALA A 329 -12.15 23.25 5.11
#